data_ae1f67dd4f867d5884847af8d7145633
#
_entry.id   ae1f67dd4f867d5884847af8d7145633
#
_cell.length_a   1.000
_cell.length_b   1.000
_cell.length_c   1.000
_cell.angle_alpha   90.00
_cell.angle_beta   90.00
_cell.angle_gamma   90.00
#
_symmetry.space_group_name_H-M   'P 1'
#
loop_
_entity.id
_entity.type
_entity.pdbx_description
1 polymer ?
#
loop_
_entity_poly.entity_id
_entity_poly.type
_entity_poly.pdbx_seq_one_letter_code
_entity_poly.pdbx_strand_id
1 'polypeptide(L)'
;GWGDYAQKMNVIISSGENYDIAFANNYVINAQKGAYADLTELYKKEGKDLYKALDPAYIKGNTVNGKIYAVPVAANVASSQNFAFNGPLLEKYGIDVSNVKDYASLEPVLKAIKEKDPNVVPFAMNKSYGGPSDDFDYVAVDGLPFVVDLKGDTTKIVDRYTIPRYVENLKTLHKYYEAGYIPKDVATSDTGYDLSQDTWLVREETVGPADYGNSLLSRVANRKIEIKPFTELYKKNNTTQVANFVISNNSKNKEKAMEVLNLLNTNPELLN
;
A
#
# COMPACT_ATOMS: atom_id res chain seq x y z
N GLY A 1 -12.36 5.65 -7.34
CA GLY A 1 -11.36 5.23 -6.33
C GLY A 1 -11.78 3.98 -5.58
N TRP A 2 -10.92 3.46 -4.70
CA TRP A 2 -11.24 2.25 -3.91
C TRP A 2 -12.50 2.40 -3.05
N GLY A 3 -12.81 3.61 -2.54
CA GLY A 3 -14.02 3.88 -1.77
C GLY A 3 -15.30 3.66 -2.59
N ASP A 4 -15.31 4.11 -3.82
CA ASP A 4 -16.45 3.91 -4.74
C ASP A 4 -16.63 2.44 -5.10
N TYR A 5 -15.50 1.70 -5.26
CA TYR A 5 -15.54 0.26 -5.54
C TYR A 5 -16.21 -0.51 -4.40
N ALA A 6 -15.83 -0.24 -3.16
CA ALA A 6 -16.40 -0.92 -2.01
C ALA A 6 -17.91 -0.69 -1.88
N GLN A 7 -18.38 0.54 -2.10
CA GLN A 7 -19.80 0.87 -2.09
C GLN A 7 -20.56 0.15 -3.22
N LYS A 8 -20.03 0.17 -4.44
CA LYS A 8 -20.64 -0.52 -5.59
C LYS A 8 -20.70 -2.03 -5.37
N MET A 9 -19.62 -2.64 -4.86
CA MET A 9 -19.61 -4.08 -4.56
C MET A 9 -20.60 -4.47 -3.48
N ASN A 10 -20.81 -3.64 -2.47
CA ASN A 10 -21.87 -3.89 -1.48
C ASN A 10 -23.25 -3.93 -2.12
N VAL A 11 -23.53 -3.05 -3.07
CA VAL A 11 -24.82 -3.05 -3.83
C VAL A 11 -24.93 -4.30 -4.69
N ILE A 12 -23.91 -4.63 -5.48
CA ILE A 12 -23.87 -5.80 -6.37
C ILE A 12 -24.09 -7.09 -5.57
N ILE A 13 -23.38 -7.26 -4.45
CA ILE A 13 -23.52 -8.43 -3.59
C ILE A 13 -24.94 -8.50 -2.99
N SER A 14 -25.48 -7.36 -2.53
CA SER A 14 -26.80 -7.31 -1.88
C SER A 14 -27.95 -7.52 -2.86
N SER A 15 -27.81 -7.05 -4.10
CA SER A 15 -28.82 -7.23 -5.15
C SER A 15 -28.78 -8.62 -5.79
N GLY A 16 -27.72 -9.39 -5.55
CA GLY A 16 -27.51 -10.68 -6.23
C GLY A 16 -27.18 -10.54 -7.71
N GLU A 17 -26.71 -9.35 -8.14
CA GLU A 17 -26.26 -9.11 -9.50
C GLU A 17 -25.15 -10.10 -9.89
N ASN A 18 -25.23 -10.63 -11.11
CA ASN A 18 -24.30 -11.65 -11.59
C ASN A 18 -22.98 -11.00 -12.06
N TYR A 19 -21.87 -11.50 -11.58
CA TYR A 19 -20.53 -11.26 -12.08
C TYR A 19 -19.70 -12.54 -11.95
N ASP A 20 -18.63 -12.67 -12.70
CA ASP A 20 -17.77 -13.84 -12.63
C ASP A 20 -16.58 -13.60 -11.69
N ILE A 21 -15.78 -12.58 -11.94
CA ILE A 21 -14.56 -12.27 -11.18
C ILE A 21 -14.63 -10.84 -10.65
N ALA A 22 -14.20 -10.62 -9.41
CA ALA A 22 -14.08 -9.30 -8.81
C ALA A 22 -12.91 -9.28 -7.81
N PHE A 23 -12.49 -8.08 -7.39
CA PHE A 23 -11.69 -7.96 -6.16
C PHE A 23 -12.58 -8.17 -4.95
N ALA A 24 -12.04 -8.86 -3.93
CA ALA A 24 -12.77 -9.08 -2.70
C ALA A 24 -13.09 -7.76 -1.99
N ASN A 25 -14.32 -7.67 -1.47
CA ASN A 25 -14.76 -6.63 -0.58
C ASN A 25 -15.21 -7.28 0.73
N ASN A 26 -14.71 -6.82 1.88
CA ASN A 26 -14.99 -7.42 3.19
C ASN A 26 -14.88 -8.96 3.17
N TYR A 27 -13.73 -9.45 2.74
CA TYR A 27 -13.51 -10.84 2.31
C TYR A 27 -14.13 -11.88 3.24
N VAL A 28 -13.74 -11.89 4.52
CA VAL A 28 -14.17 -12.90 5.49
C VAL A 28 -15.69 -12.88 5.69
N ILE A 29 -16.25 -11.69 5.86
CA ILE A 29 -17.68 -11.48 6.11
C ILE A 29 -18.51 -11.95 4.91
N ASN A 30 -18.10 -11.58 3.70
CA ASN A 30 -18.85 -11.93 2.48
C ASN A 30 -18.66 -13.38 2.07
N ALA A 31 -17.50 -13.99 2.36
CA ALA A 31 -17.29 -15.42 2.23
C ALA A 31 -18.24 -16.20 3.16
N GLN A 32 -18.33 -15.82 4.43
CA GLN A 32 -19.25 -16.44 5.41
C GLN A 32 -20.73 -16.26 5.04
N LYS A 33 -21.09 -15.15 4.41
CA LYS A 33 -22.45 -14.89 3.90
C LYS A 33 -22.78 -15.60 2.59
N GLY A 34 -21.82 -16.33 2.00
CA GLY A 34 -22.02 -17.07 0.76
C GLY A 34 -22.03 -16.22 -0.50
N ALA A 35 -21.46 -15.01 -0.47
CA ALA A 35 -21.33 -14.16 -1.65
C ALA A 35 -20.28 -14.69 -2.64
N TYR A 36 -19.27 -15.37 -2.15
CA TYR A 36 -18.16 -15.89 -2.94
C TYR A 36 -18.21 -17.42 -3.08
N ALA A 37 -17.78 -17.92 -4.23
CA ALA A 37 -17.68 -19.34 -4.52
C ALA A 37 -16.60 -20.00 -3.67
N ASP A 38 -16.85 -21.23 -3.23
CA ASP A 38 -15.84 -22.11 -2.66
C ASP A 38 -14.89 -22.56 -3.78
N LEU A 39 -13.63 -22.16 -3.69
CA LEU A 39 -12.59 -22.46 -4.68
C LEU A 39 -11.76 -23.69 -4.35
N THR A 40 -12.03 -24.40 -3.24
CA THR A 40 -11.20 -25.49 -2.73
C THR A 40 -10.97 -26.59 -3.76
N GLU A 41 -12.02 -27.01 -4.46
CA GLU A 41 -11.90 -28.01 -5.51
C GLU A 41 -11.43 -27.44 -6.85
N LEU A 42 -11.77 -26.18 -7.15
CA LEU A 42 -11.31 -25.50 -8.36
C LEU A 42 -9.79 -25.32 -8.36
N TYR A 43 -9.19 -25.07 -7.21
CA TYR A 43 -7.73 -25.03 -7.08
C TYR A 43 -7.04 -26.35 -7.44
N LYS A 44 -7.69 -27.48 -7.19
CA LYS A 44 -7.13 -28.81 -7.51
C LYS A 44 -7.21 -29.16 -9.00
N LYS A 45 -8.12 -28.51 -9.73
CA LYS A 45 -8.36 -28.75 -11.14
C LYS A 45 -7.87 -27.61 -12.01
N GLU A 46 -8.65 -26.56 -12.13
CA GLU A 46 -8.40 -25.41 -13.03
C GLU A 46 -7.30 -24.49 -12.52
N GLY A 47 -7.08 -24.45 -11.20
CA GLY A 47 -6.11 -23.60 -10.53
C GLY A 47 -4.85 -24.29 -10.02
N LYS A 48 -4.53 -25.50 -10.49
CA LYS A 48 -3.45 -26.34 -9.93
C LYS A 48 -2.06 -25.72 -10.02
N ASP A 49 -1.77 -24.98 -11.10
CA ASP A 49 -0.45 -24.35 -11.30
C ASP A 49 -0.29 -23.17 -10.36
N LEU A 50 -1.35 -22.37 -10.21
CA LEU A 50 -1.42 -21.28 -9.25
C LEU A 50 -1.29 -21.81 -7.81
N TYR A 51 -2.04 -22.88 -7.46
CA TYR A 51 -1.96 -23.47 -6.13
C TYR A 51 -0.55 -23.95 -5.77
N LYS A 52 0.16 -24.52 -6.75
CA LYS A 52 1.55 -24.95 -6.59
C LYS A 52 2.54 -23.77 -6.46
N ALA A 53 2.25 -22.66 -7.13
CA ALA A 53 3.10 -21.47 -7.13
C ALA A 53 2.91 -20.59 -5.88
N LEU A 54 1.74 -20.67 -5.21
CA LEU A 54 1.45 -19.87 -4.03
C LEU A 54 2.20 -20.39 -2.80
N ASP A 55 2.72 -19.46 -2.02
CA ASP A 55 3.20 -19.76 -0.67
C ASP A 55 2.04 -20.31 0.17
N PRO A 56 2.23 -21.44 0.90
CA PRO A 56 1.19 -22.03 1.75
C PRO A 56 0.58 -21.06 2.77
N ALA A 57 1.31 -20.04 3.20
CA ALA A 57 0.80 -19.01 4.09
C ALA A 57 -0.34 -18.19 3.45
N TYR A 58 -0.29 -17.92 2.14
CA TYR A 58 -1.38 -17.25 1.41
C TYR A 58 -2.64 -18.11 1.38
N ILE A 59 -2.48 -19.41 1.15
CA ILE A 59 -3.61 -20.35 1.17
C ILE A 59 -4.24 -20.39 2.56
N LYS A 60 -3.41 -20.54 3.61
CA LYS A 60 -3.86 -20.54 5.00
C LYS A 60 -4.57 -19.25 5.38
N GLY A 61 -4.00 -18.08 5.01
CA GLY A 61 -4.57 -16.76 5.31
C GLY A 61 -5.90 -16.49 4.59
N ASN A 62 -6.13 -17.13 3.44
CA ASN A 62 -7.39 -17.03 2.69
C ASN A 62 -8.39 -18.13 2.99
N THR A 63 -8.09 -19.01 3.95
CA THR A 63 -9.00 -20.08 4.38
C THR A 63 -9.97 -19.55 5.42
N VAL A 64 -11.27 -19.68 5.14
CA VAL A 64 -12.37 -19.29 6.04
C VAL A 64 -13.22 -20.53 6.29
N ASN A 65 -13.34 -20.95 7.57
CA ASN A 65 -14.08 -22.14 7.97
C ASN A 65 -13.68 -23.41 7.17
N GLY A 66 -12.37 -23.58 6.94
CA GLY A 66 -11.81 -24.73 6.23
C GLY A 66 -11.93 -24.71 4.70
N LYS A 67 -12.42 -23.63 4.12
CA LYS A 67 -12.62 -23.46 2.67
C LYS A 67 -11.86 -22.25 2.15
N ILE A 68 -11.46 -22.30 0.88
CA ILE A 68 -10.76 -21.19 0.20
C ILE A 68 -11.76 -20.46 -0.68
N TYR A 69 -11.88 -19.13 -0.53
CA TYR A 69 -12.84 -18.31 -1.30
C TYR A 69 -12.17 -17.27 -2.20
N ALA A 70 -10.84 -17.18 -2.18
CA ALA A 70 -10.14 -16.17 -2.96
C ALA A 70 -8.86 -16.70 -3.59
N VAL A 71 -8.45 -16.04 -4.67
CA VAL A 71 -7.13 -16.11 -5.26
C VAL A 71 -6.36 -14.88 -4.80
N PRO A 72 -5.33 -15.03 -3.94
CA PRO A 72 -4.53 -13.90 -3.50
C PRO A 72 -3.70 -13.35 -4.65
N VAL A 73 -3.54 -12.05 -4.70
CA VAL A 73 -2.52 -11.42 -5.53
C VAL A 73 -1.18 -11.66 -4.84
N ALA A 74 -0.48 -12.69 -5.27
CA ALA A 74 0.85 -13.04 -4.76
C ALA A 74 1.90 -12.07 -5.31
N ALA A 75 1.85 -10.81 -4.88
CA ALA A 75 2.91 -9.88 -5.16
C ALA A 75 4.16 -10.32 -4.38
N ASN A 76 5.09 -10.96 -5.07
CA ASN A 76 6.39 -11.33 -4.52
C ASN A 76 7.31 -10.12 -4.34
N VAL A 77 6.73 -8.93 -4.17
CA VAL A 77 7.48 -7.68 -4.07
C VAL A 77 7.62 -7.31 -2.61
N ALA A 78 8.86 -7.24 -2.17
CA ALA A 78 9.18 -6.55 -0.92
C ALA A 78 8.98 -5.05 -1.12
N SER A 79 8.52 -4.35 -0.10
CA SER A 79 8.33 -2.90 -0.11
C SER A 79 8.99 -2.25 1.10
N SER A 80 9.35 -0.99 0.92
CA SER A 80 9.82 -0.10 1.98
C SER A 80 9.02 1.19 1.98
N GLN A 81 9.10 1.93 3.06
CA GLN A 81 8.64 3.30 3.12
C GLN A 81 9.73 4.21 2.55
N ASN A 82 9.34 5.13 1.70
CA ASN A 82 10.28 5.97 0.97
C ASN A 82 9.83 7.44 1.01
N PHE A 83 10.78 8.34 1.03
CA PHE A 83 10.54 9.72 0.63
C PHE A 83 10.64 9.80 -0.89
N ALA A 84 9.56 10.22 -1.54
CA ALA A 84 9.50 10.48 -2.97
C ALA A 84 9.67 11.99 -3.21
N PHE A 85 10.65 12.36 -4.02
CA PHE A 85 10.98 13.74 -4.33
C PHE A 85 10.59 14.09 -5.76
N ASN A 86 10.09 15.30 -5.93
CA ASN A 86 9.80 15.91 -7.24
C ASN A 86 11.12 16.26 -7.95
N GLY A 87 11.57 15.41 -8.85
CA GLY A 87 12.86 15.56 -9.53
C GLY A 87 13.06 16.88 -10.28
N PRO A 88 12.09 17.36 -11.07
CA PRO A 88 12.16 18.67 -11.69
C PRO A 88 12.42 19.82 -10.71
N LEU A 89 11.85 19.79 -9.52
CA LEU A 89 12.09 20.82 -8.50
C LEU A 89 13.46 20.67 -7.85
N LEU A 90 13.94 19.42 -7.64
CA LEU A 90 15.31 19.19 -7.18
C LEU A 90 16.33 19.80 -8.16
N GLU A 91 16.17 19.56 -9.45
CA GLU A 91 17.05 20.07 -10.51
C GLU A 91 16.95 21.59 -10.62
N LYS A 92 15.73 22.14 -10.68
CA LYS A 92 15.49 23.59 -10.79
C LYS A 92 16.17 24.39 -9.68
N TYR A 93 16.14 23.86 -8.46
CA TYR A 93 16.62 24.58 -7.28
C TYR A 93 17.98 24.08 -6.79
N GLY A 94 18.59 23.10 -7.44
CA GLY A 94 19.87 22.53 -7.04
C GLY A 94 19.84 21.93 -5.64
N ILE A 95 18.78 21.21 -5.29
CA ILE A 95 18.60 20.59 -3.96
C ILE A 95 19.14 19.16 -4.00
N ASP A 96 20.13 18.89 -3.16
CA ASP A 96 20.70 17.54 -3.00
C ASP A 96 19.96 16.76 -1.91
N VAL A 97 19.53 15.53 -2.24
CA VAL A 97 18.85 14.60 -1.34
C VAL A 97 19.67 13.35 -1.06
N SER A 98 20.96 13.34 -1.43
CA SER A 98 21.84 12.16 -1.29
C SER A 98 21.98 11.67 0.15
N ASN A 99 21.93 12.60 1.12
CA ASN A 99 22.07 12.32 2.55
C ASN A 99 20.75 12.06 3.28
N VAL A 100 19.61 12.05 2.57
CA VAL A 100 18.31 11.78 3.19
C VAL A 100 18.17 10.29 3.46
N LYS A 101 17.90 9.94 4.73
CA LYS A 101 17.76 8.56 5.22
C LYS A 101 16.70 8.37 6.30
N ASP A 102 16.17 9.44 6.86
CA ASP A 102 15.18 9.46 7.94
C ASP A 102 14.48 10.81 7.98
N TYR A 103 13.46 10.96 8.85
CA TYR A 103 12.74 12.22 9.01
C TYR A 103 13.64 13.38 9.40
N ALA A 104 14.60 13.16 10.30
CA ALA A 104 15.48 14.24 10.78
C ALA A 104 16.37 14.80 9.67
N SER A 105 16.85 13.95 8.78
CA SER A 105 17.70 14.33 7.64
C SER A 105 16.96 15.08 6.51
N LEU A 106 15.63 15.14 6.55
CA LEU A 106 14.84 15.96 5.61
C LEU A 106 14.95 17.46 5.86
N GLU A 107 15.26 17.91 7.07
CA GLU A 107 15.17 19.31 7.46
C GLU A 107 15.89 20.29 6.52
N PRO A 108 17.15 20.04 6.12
CA PRO A 108 17.86 20.92 5.19
C PRO A 108 17.16 21.06 3.83
N VAL A 109 16.58 19.95 3.35
CA VAL A 109 15.86 19.88 2.07
C VAL A 109 14.56 20.69 2.14
N LEU A 110 13.78 20.52 3.21
CA LEU A 110 12.51 21.25 3.43
C LEU A 110 12.75 22.73 3.60
N LYS A 111 13.80 23.12 4.34
CA LYS A 111 14.21 24.50 4.51
C LYS A 111 14.60 25.12 3.18
N ALA A 112 15.43 24.44 2.39
CA ALA A 112 15.93 24.95 1.13
C ALA A 112 14.80 25.27 0.14
N ILE A 113 13.81 24.40 -0.01
CA ILE A 113 12.69 24.65 -0.93
C ILE A 113 11.80 25.79 -0.41
N LYS A 114 11.52 25.83 0.89
CA LYS A 114 10.70 26.89 1.47
C LYS A 114 11.29 28.28 1.25
N GLU A 115 12.62 28.40 1.34
CA GLU A 115 13.34 29.66 1.10
C GLU A 115 13.37 30.03 -0.40
N LYS A 116 13.48 29.05 -1.29
CA LYS A 116 13.61 29.25 -2.73
C LYS A 116 12.28 29.44 -3.46
N ASP A 117 11.23 28.73 -3.03
CA ASP A 117 9.89 28.80 -3.62
C ASP A 117 8.80 28.61 -2.55
N PRO A 118 8.29 29.70 -1.96
CA PRO A 118 7.25 29.64 -0.94
C PRO A 118 5.90 29.06 -1.44
N ASN A 119 5.70 28.92 -2.75
CA ASN A 119 4.47 28.36 -3.32
C ASN A 119 4.51 26.84 -3.41
N VAL A 120 5.68 26.23 -3.23
CA VAL A 120 5.83 24.77 -3.18
C VAL A 120 5.67 24.29 -1.75
N VAL A 121 4.81 23.30 -1.53
CA VAL A 121 4.67 22.63 -0.23
C VAL A 121 5.92 21.77 0.01
N PRO A 122 6.72 22.06 1.05
CA PRO A 122 7.94 21.31 1.29
C PRO A 122 7.70 19.84 1.56
N PHE A 123 6.79 19.52 2.50
CA PHE A 123 6.40 18.14 2.83
C PHE A 123 4.89 17.97 2.65
N ALA A 124 4.49 17.27 1.61
CA ALA A 124 3.11 17.11 1.20
C ALA A 124 2.38 16.09 2.09
N MET A 125 1.40 16.58 2.82
CA MET A 125 0.51 15.79 3.68
C MET A 125 -0.89 16.38 3.64
N ASN A 126 -1.88 15.54 3.93
CA ASN A 126 -3.28 15.94 4.12
C ASN A 126 -3.91 15.14 5.28
N LYS A 127 -5.21 15.30 5.51
CA LYS A 127 -5.91 14.66 6.62
C LYS A 127 -5.88 13.11 6.63
N SER A 128 -5.50 12.49 5.51
CA SER A 128 -5.35 11.04 5.42
C SER A 128 -4.01 10.53 5.96
N TYR A 129 -3.11 11.43 6.39
CA TYR A 129 -1.82 11.04 6.92
C TYR A 129 -1.97 10.39 8.30
N GLY A 130 -1.63 9.12 8.40
CA GLY A 130 -1.81 8.29 9.60
C GLY A 130 -0.70 8.39 10.66
N GLY A 131 0.23 9.32 10.49
CA GLY A 131 1.45 9.45 11.31
C GLY A 131 2.70 8.92 10.61
N PRO A 132 3.90 9.12 11.19
CA PRO A 132 5.15 8.70 10.58
C PRO A 132 5.19 7.21 10.33
N SER A 133 5.65 6.84 9.16
CA SER A 133 5.91 5.43 8.82
C SER A 133 7.18 4.94 9.51
N ASP A 134 7.23 3.66 9.84
CA ASP A 134 8.39 3.01 10.46
C ASP A 134 8.39 1.52 10.08
N ASP A 135 9.39 0.78 10.56
CA ASP A 135 9.52 -0.65 10.38
C ASP A 135 8.51 -1.42 11.26
N PHE A 136 7.24 -1.26 10.92
CA PHE A 136 6.11 -1.88 11.60
C PHE A 136 5.33 -2.83 10.70
N ASP A 137 4.81 -3.91 11.30
CA ASP A 137 3.70 -4.66 10.76
C ASP A 137 2.43 -4.35 11.55
N TYR A 138 1.39 -3.89 10.87
CA TYR A 138 0.12 -3.53 11.50
C TYR A 138 -0.75 -4.76 11.70
N VAL A 139 -1.16 -5.00 12.94
CA VAL A 139 -1.88 -6.24 13.33
C VAL A 139 -3.28 -6.31 12.76
N ALA A 140 -3.90 -5.16 12.51
CA ALA A 140 -5.26 -5.09 12.00
C ALA A 140 -5.40 -4.07 10.85
N VAL A 141 -5.47 -2.80 11.20
CA VAL A 141 -5.58 -1.68 10.24
C VAL A 141 -4.62 -0.58 10.62
N ASP A 142 -4.16 0.17 9.64
CA ASP A 142 -3.11 1.19 9.80
C ASP A 142 -3.48 2.30 10.81
N GLY A 143 -4.76 2.56 11.02
CA GLY A 143 -5.24 3.58 11.97
C GLY A 143 -5.14 3.18 13.45
N LEU A 144 -4.88 1.91 13.77
CA LEU A 144 -4.76 1.46 15.16
C LEU A 144 -3.32 1.63 15.67
N PRO A 145 -3.14 1.89 16.97
CA PRO A 145 -1.81 2.08 17.55
C PRO A 145 -1.00 0.78 17.68
N PHE A 146 -1.63 -0.38 17.49
CA PHE A 146 -1.03 -1.68 17.76
C PHE A 146 -0.24 -2.20 16.57
N VAL A 147 1.04 -2.48 16.82
CA VAL A 147 1.99 -2.93 15.80
C VAL A 147 2.85 -4.08 16.31
N VAL A 148 3.41 -4.85 15.39
CA VAL A 148 4.62 -5.64 15.63
C VAL A 148 5.79 -4.76 15.23
N ASP A 149 6.70 -4.52 16.17
CA ASP A 149 7.94 -3.80 15.90
C ASP A 149 8.95 -4.73 15.22
N LEU A 150 9.19 -4.51 13.93
CA LEU A 150 10.10 -5.34 13.13
C LEU A 150 11.58 -5.16 13.50
N LYS A 151 11.91 -4.09 14.24
CA LYS A 151 13.26 -3.85 14.82
C LYS A 151 13.38 -4.29 16.29
N GLY A 152 12.30 -4.80 16.87
CA GLY A 152 12.23 -5.23 18.26
C GLY A 152 11.91 -6.71 18.41
N ASP A 153 11.12 -7.03 19.44
CA ASP A 153 10.62 -8.39 19.67
C ASP A 153 9.38 -8.65 18.77
N THR A 154 9.60 -9.31 17.65
CA THR A 154 8.56 -9.61 16.64
C THR A 154 7.52 -10.62 17.11
N THR A 155 7.65 -11.15 18.32
CA THR A 155 6.64 -12.04 18.93
C THR A 155 5.60 -11.29 19.75
N LYS A 156 5.76 -9.96 19.89
CA LYS A 156 4.89 -9.11 20.71
C LYS A 156 4.18 -8.05 19.89
N ILE A 157 2.94 -7.82 20.26
CA ILE A 157 2.17 -6.66 19.81
C ILE A 157 2.41 -5.55 20.84
N VAL A 158 2.78 -4.36 20.36
CA VAL A 158 3.07 -3.20 21.19
C VAL A 158 2.28 -1.97 20.71
N ASP A 159 2.09 -1.01 21.60
CA ASP A 159 1.58 0.29 21.22
C ASP A 159 2.74 1.12 20.62
N ARG A 160 2.61 1.56 19.35
CA ARG A 160 3.65 2.33 18.66
C ARG A 160 4.04 3.61 19.36
N TYR A 161 3.12 4.22 20.13
CA TYR A 161 3.40 5.44 20.91
C TYR A 161 4.30 5.19 22.11
N THR A 162 4.58 3.95 22.48
CA THR A 162 5.59 3.59 23.51
C THR A 162 6.97 3.37 22.93
N ILE A 163 7.13 3.38 21.62
CA ILE A 163 8.40 3.13 20.92
C ILE A 163 9.16 4.46 20.77
N PRO A 164 10.35 4.62 21.41
CA PRO A 164 11.05 5.91 21.44
C PRO A 164 11.31 6.51 20.05
N ARG A 165 11.76 5.72 19.07
CA ARG A 165 12.04 6.23 17.71
C ARG A 165 10.78 6.75 17.01
N TYR A 166 9.62 6.13 17.24
CA TYR A 166 8.36 6.62 16.70
C TYR A 166 7.96 7.97 17.31
N VAL A 167 8.12 8.09 18.63
CA VAL A 167 7.86 9.35 19.35
C VAL A 167 8.80 10.46 18.87
N GLU A 168 10.07 10.17 18.62
CA GLU A 168 11.02 11.15 18.07
C GLU A 168 10.64 11.58 16.64
N ASN A 169 10.15 10.67 15.79
CA ASN A 169 9.63 11.02 14.48
C ASN A 169 8.40 11.94 14.59
N LEU A 170 7.49 11.68 15.53
CA LEU A 170 6.35 12.58 15.79
C LEU A 170 6.80 13.98 16.21
N LYS A 171 7.79 14.09 17.10
CA LYS A 171 8.35 15.38 17.51
C LYS A 171 8.99 16.11 16.33
N THR A 172 9.69 15.37 15.45
CA THR A 172 10.30 15.92 14.25
C THR A 172 9.22 16.47 13.30
N LEU A 173 8.14 15.72 13.08
CA LEU A 173 7.02 16.19 12.26
C LEU A 173 6.31 17.39 12.89
N HIS A 174 6.15 17.42 14.20
CA HIS A 174 5.61 18.59 14.90
C HIS A 174 6.50 19.83 14.69
N LYS A 175 7.82 19.70 14.82
CA LYS A 175 8.79 20.75 14.49
C LYS A 175 8.61 21.24 13.05
N TYR A 176 8.42 20.34 12.10
CA TYR A 176 8.20 20.67 10.69
C TYR A 176 6.88 21.41 10.45
N TYR A 177 5.84 21.02 11.18
CA TYR A 177 4.57 21.73 11.18
C TYR A 177 4.72 23.16 11.71
N GLU A 178 5.38 23.36 12.84
CA GLU A 178 5.66 24.68 13.43
C GLU A 178 6.52 25.55 12.49
N ALA A 179 7.52 24.94 11.84
CA ALA A 179 8.36 25.61 10.85
C ALA A 179 7.61 25.94 9.53
N GLY A 180 6.38 25.42 9.35
CA GLY A 180 5.57 25.60 8.14
C GLY A 180 6.11 24.84 6.94
N TYR A 181 6.78 23.71 7.15
CA TYR A 181 7.15 22.77 6.09
C TYR A 181 6.01 21.82 5.76
N ILE A 182 5.11 21.58 6.70
CA ILE A 182 3.85 20.85 6.54
C ILE A 182 2.70 21.86 6.47
N PRO A 183 1.69 21.65 5.60
CA PRO A 183 0.55 22.56 5.49
C PRO A 183 -0.16 22.77 6.83
N LYS A 184 -0.53 24.01 7.14
CA LYS A 184 -1.19 24.37 8.41
C LYS A 184 -2.59 23.75 8.55
N ASP A 185 -3.24 23.48 7.44
CA ASP A 185 -4.56 22.85 7.35
C ASP A 185 -4.50 21.31 7.19
N VAL A 186 -3.34 20.69 7.41
CA VAL A 186 -3.10 19.25 7.19
C VAL A 186 -4.16 18.35 7.84
N ALA A 187 -4.69 18.72 9.02
CA ALA A 187 -5.68 17.94 9.74
C ALA A 187 -7.09 17.95 9.11
N THR A 188 -7.38 18.89 8.23
CA THR A 188 -8.71 19.11 7.65
C THR A 188 -8.72 19.09 6.12
N SER A 189 -7.56 19.30 5.49
CA SER A 189 -7.42 19.40 4.04
C SER A 189 -7.56 18.05 3.34
N ASP A 190 -8.32 18.05 2.24
CA ASP A 190 -8.40 16.97 1.26
C ASP A 190 -7.47 17.17 0.07
N THR A 191 -6.59 18.16 0.10
CA THR A 191 -5.69 18.46 -1.01
C THR A 191 -4.90 17.23 -1.43
N GLY A 192 -5.08 16.80 -2.67
CA GLY A 192 -4.27 15.77 -3.30
C GLY A 192 -2.99 16.38 -3.87
N TYR A 193 -1.87 15.74 -3.63
CA TYR A 193 -0.58 16.12 -4.21
C TYR A 193 -0.25 15.11 -5.31
N ASP A 194 -0.75 15.37 -6.54
CA ASP A 194 -0.52 14.47 -7.66
C ASP A 194 0.96 14.41 -8.04
N LEU A 195 1.45 13.23 -8.38
CA LEU A 195 2.84 13.01 -8.76
C LEU A 195 3.28 13.85 -9.97
N SER A 196 2.36 14.24 -10.84
CA SER A 196 2.62 15.03 -12.05
C SER A 196 2.69 16.54 -11.82
N GLN A 197 2.43 17.03 -10.60
CA GLN A 197 2.35 18.46 -10.27
C GLN A 197 3.62 19.01 -9.63
N ASP A 198 3.88 20.32 -9.81
CA ASP A 198 4.98 21.05 -9.19
C ASP A 198 4.59 21.78 -7.88
N THR A 199 3.52 21.34 -7.24
CA THR A 199 2.98 21.96 -6.03
C THR A 199 3.62 21.47 -4.73
N TRP A 200 4.47 20.42 -4.80
CA TRP A 200 5.07 19.74 -3.67
C TRP A 200 6.51 19.31 -3.96
N LEU A 201 7.36 19.23 -2.94
CA LEU A 201 8.74 18.75 -3.08
C LEU A 201 8.90 17.29 -2.64
N VAL A 202 8.47 16.93 -1.45
CA VAL A 202 8.56 15.55 -0.92
C VAL A 202 7.24 15.05 -0.40
N ARG A 203 7.01 13.74 -0.54
CA ARG A 203 5.89 12.99 0.06
C ARG A 203 6.34 11.58 0.43
N GLU A 204 5.59 10.90 1.29
CA GLU A 204 5.83 9.49 1.58
C GLU A 204 5.17 8.59 0.57
N GLU A 205 5.87 7.52 0.20
CA GLU A 205 5.38 6.47 -0.70
C GLU A 205 5.81 5.09 -0.23
N THR A 206 4.89 4.14 -0.31
CA THR A 206 5.19 2.72 -0.10
C THR A 206 5.43 2.08 -1.45
N VAL A 207 6.67 1.74 -1.76
CA VAL A 207 7.05 1.12 -3.03
C VAL A 207 8.07 0.00 -2.82
N GLY A 208 8.32 -0.78 -3.87
CA GLY A 208 9.35 -1.81 -3.90
C GLY A 208 10.77 -1.28 -3.81
N PRO A 209 11.79 -2.09 -4.13
CA PRO A 209 13.19 -1.67 -4.13
C PRO A 209 13.40 -0.35 -4.86
N ALA A 210 14.39 0.44 -4.40
CA ALA A 210 14.60 1.82 -4.85
C ALA A 210 14.61 2.00 -6.38
N ASP A 211 15.32 1.14 -7.10
CA ASP A 211 15.40 1.22 -8.57
C ASP A 211 14.04 1.00 -9.24
N TYR A 212 13.30 0.01 -8.76
CA TYR A 212 11.94 -0.26 -9.25
C TYR A 212 10.98 0.88 -8.88
N GLY A 213 11.07 1.39 -7.65
CA GLY A 213 10.25 2.50 -7.17
C GLY A 213 10.48 3.78 -7.98
N ASN A 214 11.74 4.15 -8.26
CA ASN A 214 12.09 5.27 -9.12
C ASN A 214 11.46 5.12 -10.52
N SER A 215 11.62 3.96 -11.14
CA SER A 215 11.09 3.68 -12.47
C SER A 215 9.56 3.72 -12.49
N LEU A 216 8.92 3.06 -11.53
CA LEU A 216 7.46 2.98 -11.43
C LEU A 216 6.84 4.36 -11.23
N LEU A 217 7.29 5.10 -10.22
CA LEU A 217 6.73 6.40 -9.89
C LEU A 217 7.02 7.43 -10.98
N SER A 218 8.20 7.40 -11.58
CA SER A 218 8.54 8.31 -12.68
C SER A 218 7.68 8.06 -13.93
N ARG A 219 7.36 6.80 -14.22
CA ARG A 219 6.47 6.44 -15.33
C ARG A 219 5.03 6.88 -15.06
N VAL A 220 4.52 6.65 -13.84
CA VAL A 220 3.17 7.07 -13.44
C VAL A 220 3.04 8.60 -13.46
N ALA A 221 4.07 9.30 -12.98
CA ALA A 221 4.11 10.76 -12.94
C ALA A 221 4.37 11.41 -14.31
N ASN A 222 4.86 10.63 -15.30
CA ASN A 222 5.42 11.12 -16.55
C ASN A 222 6.52 12.19 -16.34
N ARG A 223 7.32 12.03 -15.29
CA ARG A 223 8.43 12.90 -14.88
C ARG A 223 9.36 12.17 -13.93
N LYS A 224 10.57 12.69 -13.74
CA LYS A 224 11.51 12.11 -12.78
C LYS A 224 10.97 12.24 -11.35
N ILE A 225 10.84 11.12 -10.68
CA ILE A 225 10.63 11.03 -9.22
C ILE A 225 11.86 10.32 -8.66
N GLU A 226 12.48 10.90 -7.66
CA GLU A 226 13.60 10.28 -6.94
C GLU A 226 13.11 9.78 -5.59
N ILE A 227 13.43 8.53 -5.23
CA ILE A 227 13.04 7.97 -3.94
C ILE A 227 14.26 7.69 -3.06
N LYS A 228 14.07 7.86 -1.75
CA LYS A 228 15.02 7.52 -0.69
C LYS A 228 14.30 6.64 0.31
N PRO A 229 14.66 5.35 0.44
CA PRO A 229 14.09 4.49 1.45
C PRO A 229 14.55 4.95 2.85
N PHE A 230 13.63 4.93 3.80
CA PHE A 230 13.92 5.23 5.20
C PHE A 230 13.50 4.10 6.16
N THR A 231 12.90 3.05 5.63
CA THR A 231 12.71 1.78 6.33
C THR A 231 13.44 0.65 5.61
N GLU A 232 13.56 -0.47 6.29
CA GLU A 232 14.04 -1.70 5.68
C GLU A 232 13.06 -2.22 4.63
N LEU A 233 13.54 -3.13 3.80
CA LEU A 233 12.76 -3.77 2.76
C LEU A 233 12.10 -5.04 3.31
N TYR A 234 10.78 -5.05 3.45
CA TYR A 234 10.04 -6.19 3.97
C TYR A 234 9.08 -6.77 2.94
N LYS A 235 9.03 -8.09 2.90
CA LYS A 235 7.91 -8.81 2.28
C LYS A 235 6.86 -9.04 3.37
N LYS A 236 5.80 -8.26 3.35
CA LYS A 236 4.67 -8.43 4.27
C LYS A 236 3.77 -9.56 3.78
N ASN A 237 3.47 -10.49 4.68
CA ASN A 237 2.61 -11.63 4.39
C ASN A 237 1.19 -11.41 4.95
N ASN A 238 0.59 -10.27 4.63
CA ASN A 238 -0.76 -9.93 5.03
C ASN A 238 -1.76 -10.39 3.96
N THR A 239 -2.20 -11.62 4.08
CA THR A 239 -3.06 -12.28 3.10
C THR A 239 -4.51 -11.80 3.11
N THR A 240 -4.94 -11.11 4.16
CA THR A 240 -6.32 -10.60 4.29
C THR A 240 -6.47 -9.15 3.84
N GLN A 241 -5.37 -8.40 3.77
CA GLN A 241 -5.34 -6.99 3.34
C GLN A 241 -4.83 -6.80 1.92
N VAL A 242 -4.29 -7.84 1.30
CA VAL A 242 -3.89 -7.81 -0.12
C VAL A 242 -5.14 -7.93 -0.98
N ALA A 243 -5.17 -7.26 -2.12
CA ALA A 243 -6.24 -7.43 -3.09
C ALA A 243 -6.35 -8.91 -3.50
N ASN A 244 -7.46 -9.53 -3.16
CA ASN A 244 -7.77 -10.91 -3.52
C ASN A 244 -8.76 -10.93 -4.68
N PHE A 245 -8.59 -11.82 -5.64
CA PHE A 245 -9.64 -12.10 -6.60
C PHE A 245 -10.63 -13.10 -6.01
N VAL A 246 -11.90 -12.84 -6.23
CA VAL A 246 -12.99 -13.74 -5.84
C VAL A 246 -13.85 -14.08 -7.05
N ILE A 247 -14.49 -15.25 -7.01
CA ILE A 247 -15.48 -15.65 -7.99
C ILE A 247 -16.84 -15.57 -7.32
N SER A 248 -17.82 -14.98 -8.00
CA SER A 248 -19.18 -14.88 -7.48
C SER A 248 -19.78 -16.27 -7.23
N ASN A 249 -20.45 -16.44 -6.10
CA ASN A 249 -21.16 -17.68 -5.86
C ASN A 249 -22.31 -17.91 -6.87
N ASN A 250 -22.86 -16.83 -7.46
CA ASN A 250 -23.90 -16.88 -8.48
C ASN A 250 -23.35 -17.10 -9.90
N SER A 251 -22.03 -17.05 -10.09
CA SER A 251 -21.41 -17.28 -11.40
C SER A 251 -21.77 -18.66 -11.96
N LYS A 252 -22.12 -18.70 -13.22
CA LYS A 252 -22.33 -19.93 -14.00
C LYS A 252 -21.03 -20.41 -14.69
N ASN A 253 -19.96 -19.63 -14.60
CA ASN A 253 -18.69 -19.84 -15.30
C ASN A 253 -17.52 -20.06 -14.33
N LYS A 254 -17.76 -20.64 -13.14
CA LYS A 254 -16.77 -20.71 -12.06
C LYS A 254 -15.46 -21.41 -12.48
N GLU A 255 -15.56 -22.49 -13.25
CA GLU A 255 -14.40 -23.24 -13.76
C GLU A 255 -13.58 -22.36 -14.73
N LYS A 256 -14.26 -21.70 -15.69
CA LYS A 256 -13.59 -20.82 -16.64
C LYS A 256 -12.99 -19.58 -15.94
N ALA A 257 -13.67 -19.03 -14.95
CA ALA A 257 -13.15 -17.93 -14.14
C ALA A 257 -11.87 -18.33 -13.38
N MET A 258 -11.84 -19.55 -12.83
CA MET A 258 -10.65 -20.05 -12.15
C MET A 258 -9.51 -20.32 -13.11
N GLU A 259 -9.79 -20.86 -14.32
CA GLU A 259 -8.79 -21.02 -15.38
C GLU A 259 -8.16 -19.68 -15.78
N VAL A 260 -8.98 -18.63 -15.96
CA VAL A 260 -8.48 -17.26 -16.25
C VAL A 260 -7.60 -16.75 -15.11
N LEU A 261 -8.02 -16.91 -13.85
CA LEU A 261 -7.20 -16.49 -12.70
C LEU A 261 -5.89 -17.28 -12.60
N ASN A 262 -5.92 -18.58 -12.92
CA ASN A 262 -4.70 -19.40 -12.98
C ASN A 262 -3.73 -18.83 -14.03
N LEU A 263 -4.20 -18.58 -15.24
CA LEU A 263 -3.38 -18.04 -16.33
C LEU A 263 -2.82 -16.64 -16.02
N LEU A 264 -3.65 -15.75 -15.50
CA LEU A 264 -3.23 -14.38 -15.13
C LEU A 264 -2.13 -14.34 -14.06
N ASN A 265 -1.99 -15.39 -13.25
CA ASN A 265 -1.01 -15.46 -12.18
C ASN A 265 0.17 -16.40 -12.46
N THR A 266 0.13 -17.18 -13.53
CA THR A 266 1.17 -18.19 -13.81
C THR A 266 1.76 -18.11 -15.22
N ASN A 267 1.10 -17.42 -16.15
CA ASN A 267 1.60 -17.27 -17.51
C ASN A 267 2.52 -16.04 -17.61
N PRO A 268 3.83 -16.24 -17.92
CA PRO A 268 4.77 -15.12 -18.01
C PRO A 268 4.41 -14.06 -19.08
N GLU A 269 3.73 -14.45 -20.16
CA GLU A 269 3.31 -13.51 -21.20
C GLU A 269 2.19 -12.57 -20.73
N LEU A 270 1.40 -13.00 -19.76
CA LEU A 270 0.31 -12.19 -19.18
C LEU A 270 0.75 -11.37 -17.97
N LEU A 271 1.90 -11.71 -17.37
CA LEU A 271 2.46 -11.03 -16.20
C LEU A 271 3.38 -9.85 -16.56
N ASN A 272 3.73 -9.66 -17.81
CA ASN A 272 4.64 -8.60 -18.29
C ASN A 272 3.89 -7.41 -18.92
#